data_592bf555e73410dd5fc596dac9e00adf
#
_entry.id   592bf555e73410dd5fc596dac9e00adf
#
_cell.length_a   1.000
_cell.length_b   1.000
_cell.length_c   1.000
_cell.angle_alpha   90.00
_cell.angle_beta   90.00
_cell.angle_gamma   90.00
#
_symmetry.space_group_name_H-M   'P 1'
#
loop_
_entity.id
_entity.type
_entity.pdbx_description
1 polymer ?
#
loop_
_entity_poly.entity_id
_entity_poly.type
_entity_poly.pdbx_seq_one_letter_code
_entity_poly.pdbx_strand_id
1 'polypeptide(L)'
;MNSNPALEFRRVGPDLLPGLSAFFESMIANKDDEFFHPHPFTTAEAERLCGYAGKDLYLVAVSGGGVLAYGMLRGWDEGYAVPSLGIAVHPSARGTGLGLAFMHYLHAAAVNCGAKTIRLKVYAQNTRAKALYERLGYQSAGETAGQVLYTLAVGK
;
A
#
# COMPACT_ATOMS: atom_id res chain seq x y z
N MET A 1 15.46 -23.11 20.34
CA MET A 1 15.55 -22.72 19.00
C MET A 1 14.95 -21.36 18.77
N ASN A 2 15.73 -20.49 18.31
CA ASN A 2 15.27 -19.17 18.04
C ASN A 2 15.46 -18.82 16.59
N SER A 3 14.46 -18.32 15.99
CA SER A 3 14.59 -17.78 14.65
C SER A 3 13.88 -16.44 14.64
N ASN A 4 14.60 -15.45 14.20
CA ASN A 4 13.97 -14.19 13.86
C ASN A 4 13.20 -14.41 12.57
N PRO A 5 11.91 -14.13 12.54
CA PRO A 5 11.16 -14.31 11.32
C PRO A 5 11.68 -13.35 10.25
N ALA A 6 11.87 -13.86 9.05
CA ALA A 6 12.32 -13.06 7.94
C ALA A 6 11.20 -12.09 7.51
N LEU A 7 11.58 -10.87 7.24
CA LEU A 7 10.69 -9.91 6.59
C LEU A 7 10.72 -10.17 5.09
N GLU A 8 9.56 -10.33 4.49
CA GLU A 8 9.43 -10.58 3.06
C GLU A 8 8.44 -9.60 2.44
N PHE A 9 8.80 -9.05 1.31
CA PHE A 9 7.88 -8.26 0.47
C PHE A 9 7.47 -9.13 -0.70
N ARG A 10 6.17 -9.27 -0.93
CA ARG A 10 5.69 -10.15 -1.98
C ARG A 10 4.30 -9.75 -2.47
N ARG A 11 3.90 -10.35 -3.57
CA ARG A 11 2.54 -10.24 -4.09
C ARG A 11 1.58 -11.02 -3.20
N VAL A 12 0.37 -10.49 -3.03
CA VAL A 12 -0.73 -11.21 -2.39
C VAL A 12 -1.07 -12.46 -3.20
N GLY A 13 -1.27 -13.57 -2.52
CA GLY A 13 -1.64 -14.85 -3.12
C GLY A 13 -2.56 -15.66 -2.21
N PRO A 14 -3.06 -16.83 -2.70
CA PRO A 14 -4.04 -17.62 -1.95
C PRO A 14 -3.59 -18.06 -0.55
N ASP A 15 -2.30 -18.29 -0.37
CA ASP A 15 -1.73 -18.69 0.92
C ASP A 15 -1.79 -17.58 1.97
N LEU A 16 -2.05 -16.35 1.57
CA LEU A 16 -2.09 -15.19 2.47
C LEU A 16 -3.49 -14.84 2.95
N LEU A 17 -4.50 -15.61 2.59
CA LEU A 17 -5.88 -15.27 2.96
C LEU A 17 -6.07 -15.07 4.47
N PRO A 18 -5.59 -15.98 5.35
CA PRO A 18 -5.75 -15.75 6.80
C PRO A 18 -5.04 -14.48 7.28
N GLY A 19 -3.79 -14.25 6.83
CA GLY A 19 -3.02 -13.08 7.24
C GLY A 19 -3.60 -11.78 6.72
N LEU A 20 -4.05 -11.75 5.48
CA LEU A 20 -4.65 -10.56 4.90
C LEU A 20 -6.00 -10.24 5.54
N SER A 21 -6.82 -11.27 5.82
CA SER A 21 -8.09 -11.09 6.52
C SER A 21 -7.86 -10.49 7.91
N ALA A 22 -6.88 -11.00 8.65
CA ALA A 22 -6.54 -10.47 9.98
C ALA A 22 -6.07 -9.03 9.89
N PHE A 23 -5.29 -8.69 8.87
CA PHE A 23 -4.84 -7.32 8.64
C PHE A 23 -6.03 -6.39 8.39
N PHE A 24 -6.98 -6.80 7.55
CA PHE A 24 -8.17 -6.02 7.26
C PHE A 24 -9.04 -5.83 8.50
N GLU A 25 -9.20 -6.86 9.32
CA GLU A 25 -9.92 -6.75 10.59
C GLU A 25 -9.25 -5.72 11.51
N SER A 26 -7.92 -5.74 11.57
CA SER A 26 -7.15 -4.78 12.35
C SER A 26 -7.37 -3.34 11.86
N MET A 27 -7.45 -3.14 10.55
CA MET A 27 -7.72 -1.82 9.97
C MET A 27 -9.06 -1.27 10.45
N ILE A 28 -10.10 -2.09 10.42
CA ILE A 28 -11.42 -1.69 10.88
C ILE A 28 -11.43 -1.43 12.39
N ALA A 29 -10.84 -2.34 13.17
CA ALA A 29 -10.81 -2.23 14.63
C ALA A 29 -10.08 -0.98 15.11
N ASN A 30 -9.04 -0.56 14.41
CA ASN A 30 -8.26 0.64 14.73
C ASN A 30 -8.73 1.89 13.99
N LYS A 31 -9.81 1.79 13.21
CA LYS A 31 -10.37 2.89 12.41
C LYS A 31 -9.36 3.47 11.42
N ASP A 32 -8.42 2.66 10.96
CA ASP A 32 -7.43 3.08 9.97
C ASP A 32 -8.05 3.26 8.59
N ASP A 33 -9.23 2.67 8.36
CA ASP A 33 -10.00 2.87 7.14
C ASP A 33 -10.60 4.27 7.02
N GLU A 34 -10.56 5.08 8.07
CA GLU A 34 -11.04 6.45 8.03
C GLU A 34 -10.29 7.30 7.01
N PHE A 35 -8.97 7.13 6.95
CA PHE A 35 -8.11 7.88 6.03
C PHE A 35 -7.57 7.05 4.86
N PHE A 36 -7.92 5.77 4.80
CA PHE A 36 -7.48 4.89 3.73
C PHE A 36 -8.56 3.84 3.47
N HIS A 37 -9.29 4.02 2.38
CA HIS A 37 -10.40 3.14 2.04
C HIS A 37 -10.49 2.91 0.53
N PRO A 38 -9.43 2.30 -0.06
CA PRO A 38 -9.40 2.03 -1.51
C PRO A 38 -10.45 1.01 -1.93
N HIS A 39 -10.89 0.19 -1.01
CA HIS A 39 -11.89 -0.87 -1.17
C HIS A 39 -12.37 -1.28 0.22
N PRO A 40 -13.43 -2.10 0.34
CA PRO A 40 -13.83 -2.63 1.65
C PRO A 40 -12.72 -3.50 2.27
N PHE A 41 -12.64 -3.50 3.59
CA PHE A 41 -11.68 -4.34 4.33
C PHE A 41 -12.42 -5.51 4.96
N THR A 42 -12.88 -6.42 4.13
CA THR A 42 -13.67 -7.59 4.51
C THR A 42 -12.95 -8.87 4.10
N THR A 43 -13.36 -10.00 4.68
CA THR A 43 -12.86 -11.31 4.27
C THR A 43 -13.17 -11.59 2.80
N ALA A 44 -14.35 -11.21 2.33
CA ALA A 44 -14.72 -11.38 0.92
C ALA A 44 -13.77 -10.61 0.00
N GLU A 45 -13.38 -9.40 0.39
CA GLU A 45 -12.42 -8.62 -0.40
C GLU A 45 -11.04 -9.25 -0.34
N ALA A 46 -10.63 -9.77 0.82
CA ALA A 46 -9.36 -10.49 0.94
C ALA A 46 -9.32 -11.71 0.02
N GLU A 47 -10.44 -12.46 -0.05
CA GLU A 47 -10.55 -13.60 -0.97
C GLU A 47 -10.41 -13.15 -2.43
N ARG A 48 -11.07 -12.07 -2.81
CA ARG A 48 -10.99 -11.53 -4.16
C ARG A 48 -9.55 -11.16 -4.51
N LEU A 49 -8.85 -10.49 -3.61
CA LEU A 49 -7.47 -10.05 -3.84
C LEU A 49 -6.50 -11.23 -3.88
N CYS A 50 -6.72 -12.26 -3.06
CA CYS A 50 -5.88 -13.45 -3.07
C CYS A 50 -5.98 -14.22 -4.39
N GLY A 51 -7.10 -14.13 -5.09
CA GLY A 51 -7.29 -14.76 -6.39
C GLY A 51 -7.14 -13.81 -7.58
N TYR A 52 -6.76 -12.57 -7.32
CA TYR A 52 -6.67 -11.57 -8.37
C TYR A 52 -5.54 -11.89 -9.37
N ALA A 53 -5.83 -11.76 -10.65
CA ALA A 53 -4.88 -12.07 -11.72
C ALA A 53 -4.81 -10.97 -12.81
N GLY A 54 -5.23 -9.75 -12.50
CA GLY A 54 -5.16 -8.63 -13.44
C GLY A 54 -3.79 -7.96 -13.49
N LYS A 55 -3.76 -6.76 -14.03
CA LYS A 55 -2.53 -5.99 -14.26
C LYS A 55 -2.10 -5.16 -13.05
N ASP A 56 -3.04 -4.82 -12.17
CA ASP A 56 -2.72 -4.04 -10.98
C ASP A 56 -1.91 -4.89 -10.01
N LEU A 57 -1.23 -4.24 -9.07
CA LEU A 57 -0.42 -4.93 -8.08
C LEU A 57 -1.02 -4.76 -6.69
N TYR A 58 -1.14 -5.87 -5.97
CA TYR A 58 -1.49 -5.91 -4.55
C TYR A 58 -0.37 -6.62 -3.83
N LEU A 59 0.31 -5.89 -2.94
CA LEU A 59 1.58 -6.29 -2.37
C LEU A 59 1.53 -6.20 -0.85
N VAL A 60 2.31 -7.04 -0.18
CA VAL A 60 2.33 -7.10 1.28
C VAL A 60 3.76 -7.22 1.79
N ALA A 61 3.95 -6.77 3.02
CA ALA A 61 5.10 -7.11 3.84
C ALA A 61 4.65 -8.13 4.87
N VAL A 62 5.34 -9.27 4.92
CA VAL A 62 4.98 -10.36 5.83
C VAL A 62 6.16 -10.75 6.68
N SER A 63 5.86 -11.20 7.91
CA SER A 63 6.87 -11.70 8.83
C SER A 63 6.20 -12.72 9.76
N GLY A 64 6.77 -13.91 9.86
CA GLY A 64 6.25 -14.95 10.75
C GLY A 64 4.80 -15.32 10.49
N GLY A 65 4.36 -15.27 9.24
CA GLY A 65 2.97 -15.59 8.86
C GLY A 65 1.99 -14.42 9.01
N GLY A 66 2.41 -13.29 9.58
CA GLY A 66 1.56 -12.12 9.73
C GLY A 66 1.81 -11.07 8.66
N VAL A 67 0.74 -10.38 8.26
CA VAL A 67 0.84 -9.25 7.33
C VAL A 67 1.07 -7.99 8.14
N LEU A 68 2.18 -7.31 7.87
CA LEU A 68 2.58 -6.09 8.57
C LEU A 68 2.31 -4.82 7.78
N ALA A 69 2.22 -4.93 6.46
CA ALA A 69 1.89 -3.80 5.60
C ALA A 69 1.18 -4.31 4.35
N TYR A 70 0.35 -3.46 3.79
CA TYR A 70 -0.41 -3.75 2.58
C TYR A 70 -0.33 -2.55 1.67
N GLY A 71 -0.04 -2.78 0.42
CA GLY A 71 0.05 -1.71 -0.57
C GLY A 71 -0.49 -2.14 -1.91
N MET A 72 -0.74 -1.15 -2.75
CA MET A 72 -1.27 -1.39 -4.08
C MET A 72 -0.78 -0.35 -5.07
N LEU A 73 -0.78 -0.75 -6.31
CA LEU A 73 -0.56 0.12 -7.46
C LEU A 73 -1.68 -0.20 -8.44
N ARG A 74 -2.63 0.70 -8.60
CA ARG A 74 -3.85 0.46 -9.37
C ARG A 74 -4.01 1.47 -10.50
N GLY A 75 -4.73 1.07 -11.52
CA GLY A 75 -5.10 1.88 -12.66
C GLY A 75 -4.71 1.25 -14.00
N TRP A 76 -3.81 0.28 -14.00
CA TRP A 76 -3.41 -0.38 -15.24
C TRP A 76 -4.54 -1.21 -15.84
N ASP A 77 -5.38 -1.84 -15.03
CA ASP A 77 -6.55 -2.56 -15.51
C ASP A 77 -7.55 -1.64 -16.21
N GLU A 78 -7.57 -0.37 -15.85
CA GLU A 78 -8.44 0.64 -16.45
C GLU A 78 -7.80 1.33 -17.64
N GLY A 79 -6.55 0.97 -17.97
CA GLY A 79 -5.82 1.54 -19.09
C GLY A 79 -4.99 2.78 -18.78
N TYR A 80 -4.89 3.17 -17.52
CA TYR A 80 -4.04 4.30 -17.14
C TYR A 80 -2.56 3.91 -17.15
N ALA A 81 -1.72 4.84 -17.58
CA ALA A 81 -0.27 4.65 -17.54
C ALA A 81 0.33 5.00 -16.17
N VAL A 82 -0.33 5.90 -15.43
CA VAL A 82 0.13 6.34 -14.12
C VAL A 82 -0.62 5.60 -13.04
N PRO A 83 0.04 4.71 -12.28
CA PRO A 83 -0.63 3.99 -11.22
C PRO A 83 -0.89 4.87 -10.01
N SER A 84 -2.00 4.58 -9.32
CA SER A 84 -2.31 5.16 -8.01
C SER A 84 -1.80 4.23 -6.92
N LEU A 85 -0.97 4.77 -6.02
CA LEU A 85 -0.38 4.04 -4.92
C LEU A 85 -1.23 4.18 -3.66
N GLY A 86 -1.42 3.07 -2.96
CA GLY A 86 -2.00 3.05 -1.62
C GLY A 86 -1.10 2.26 -0.69
N ILE A 87 -1.06 2.62 0.59
CA ILE A 87 -0.26 1.92 1.59
C ILE A 87 -0.92 2.02 2.96
N ALA A 88 -0.86 0.93 3.71
CA ALA A 88 -1.24 0.89 5.11
C ALA A 88 -0.25 0.01 5.87
N VAL A 89 0.13 0.43 7.06
CA VAL A 89 1.07 -0.29 7.93
C VAL A 89 0.33 -0.70 9.20
N HIS A 90 0.50 -1.97 9.60
CA HIS A 90 -0.08 -2.48 10.84
C HIS A 90 0.40 -1.64 12.03
N PRO A 91 -0.47 -1.33 13.00
CA PRO A 91 -0.07 -0.52 14.16
C PRO A 91 1.17 -1.06 14.88
N SER A 92 1.33 -2.38 14.97
CA SER A 92 2.49 -2.99 15.63
C SER A 92 3.82 -2.74 14.92
N ALA A 93 3.79 -2.35 13.65
CA ALA A 93 4.99 -2.12 12.86
C ALA A 93 5.26 -0.64 12.60
N ARG A 94 4.41 0.26 13.09
CA ARG A 94 4.61 1.70 12.94
C ARG A 94 5.81 2.17 13.75
N GLY A 95 6.55 3.14 13.21
CA GLY A 95 7.72 3.67 13.87
C GLY A 95 8.95 2.77 13.77
N THR A 96 8.91 1.69 12.99
CA THR A 96 10.03 0.75 12.85
C THR A 96 10.86 0.97 11.58
N GLY A 97 10.42 1.89 10.70
CA GLY A 97 11.03 2.08 9.39
C GLY A 97 10.42 1.22 8.29
N LEU A 98 9.48 0.33 8.65
CA LEU A 98 8.85 -0.54 7.65
C LEU A 98 8.08 0.24 6.59
N GLY A 99 7.36 1.28 7.00
CA GLY A 99 6.59 2.10 6.04
C GLY A 99 7.47 2.69 4.96
N LEU A 100 8.62 3.24 5.35
CA LEU A 100 9.58 3.80 4.40
C LEU A 100 10.15 2.72 3.47
N ALA A 101 10.57 1.60 4.04
CA ALA A 101 11.10 0.49 3.24
C ALA A 101 10.06 -0.04 2.26
N PHE A 102 8.82 -0.16 2.70
CA PHE A 102 7.73 -0.67 1.85
C PHE A 102 7.39 0.33 0.74
N MET A 103 7.45 1.63 1.01
CA MET A 103 7.28 2.64 -0.04
C MET A 103 8.34 2.49 -1.12
N HIS A 104 9.60 2.28 -0.75
CA HIS A 104 10.67 2.04 -1.74
C HIS A 104 10.41 0.78 -2.56
N TYR A 105 9.90 -0.27 -1.92
CA TYR A 105 9.52 -1.48 -2.63
C TYR A 105 8.40 -1.23 -3.64
N LEU A 106 7.38 -0.48 -3.25
CA LEU A 106 6.28 -0.11 -4.16
C LEU A 106 6.79 0.72 -5.34
N HIS A 107 7.71 1.65 -5.10
CA HIS A 107 8.32 2.45 -6.17
C HIS A 107 9.08 1.56 -7.14
N ALA A 108 9.88 0.62 -6.62
CA ALA A 108 10.63 -0.31 -7.46
C ALA A 108 9.69 -1.20 -8.28
N ALA A 109 8.62 -1.67 -7.66
CA ALA A 109 7.61 -2.48 -8.35
C ALA A 109 6.94 -1.70 -9.49
N ALA A 110 6.63 -0.43 -9.26
CA ALA A 110 6.04 0.42 -10.30
C ALA A 110 7.00 0.61 -11.47
N VAL A 111 8.27 0.90 -11.19
CA VAL A 111 9.30 1.05 -12.22
C VAL A 111 9.46 -0.25 -13.02
N ASN A 112 9.45 -1.38 -12.33
CA ASN A 112 9.56 -2.69 -12.98
C ASN A 112 8.39 -2.97 -13.93
N CYS A 113 7.23 -2.39 -13.66
CA CYS A 113 6.06 -2.48 -14.53
C CYS A 113 6.02 -1.38 -15.61
N GLY A 114 7.06 -0.57 -15.70
CA GLY A 114 7.18 0.45 -16.74
C GLY A 114 6.63 1.82 -16.37
N ALA A 115 6.24 2.04 -15.12
CA ALA A 115 5.73 3.33 -14.71
C ALA A 115 6.83 4.39 -14.70
N LYS A 116 6.50 5.58 -15.14
CA LYS A 116 7.41 6.74 -15.09
C LYS A 116 6.99 7.74 -14.05
N THR A 117 5.74 7.68 -13.63
CA THR A 117 5.16 8.54 -12.61
C THR A 117 4.23 7.71 -11.75
N ILE A 118 4.19 8.02 -10.46
CA ILE A 118 3.23 7.44 -9.51
C ILE A 118 2.40 8.60 -8.97
N ARG A 119 1.12 8.34 -8.74
CA ARG A 119 0.23 9.29 -8.06
C ARG A 119 -0.32 8.67 -6.79
N LEU A 120 -0.68 9.51 -5.84
CA LEU A 120 -1.43 9.10 -4.67
C LEU A 120 -2.28 10.26 -4.17
N LYS A 121 -3.31 9.92 -3.42
CA LYS A 121 -4.14 10.91 -2.73
C LYS A 121 -4.05 10.70 -1.24
N VAL A 122 -4.02 11.77 -0.48
CA VAL A 122 -3.99 11.72 0.98
C VAL A 122 -4.90 12.82 1.52
N TYR A 123 -5.64 12.51 2.58
CA TYR A 123 -6.46 13.52 3.23
C TYR A 123 -5.59 14.63 3.80
N ALA A 124 -6.02 15.87 3.62
CA ALA A 124 -5.24 17.05 4.02
C ALA A 124 -4.90 17.05 5.51
N GLN A 125 -5.76 16.50 6.36
CA GLN A 125 -5.53 16.44 7.80
C GLN A 125 -4.58 15.29 8.20
N ASN A 126 -4.22 14.39 7.30
CA ASN A 126 -3.26 13.32 7.57
C ASN A 126 -1.84 13.86 7.41
N THR A 127 -1.44 14.73 8.34
CA THR A 127 -0.17 15.47 8.26
C THR A 127 1.05 14.55 8.33
N ARG A 128 0.93 13.42 9.03
CA ARG A 128 2.00 12.45 9.17
C ARG A 128 2.31 11.78 7.83
N ALA A 129 1.29 11.34 7.11
CA ALA A 129 1.46 10.74 5.79
C ALA A 129 1.96 11.77 4.78
N LYS A 130 1.42 13.00 4.82
CA LYS A 130 1.88 14.06 3.94
C LYS A 130 3.38 14.34 4.12
N ALA A 131 3.85 14.41 5.36
CA ALA A 131 5.26 14.63 5.65
C ALA A 131 6.13 13.50 5.08
N LEU A 132 5.70 12.26 5.20
CA LEU A 132 6.42 11.12 4.63
C LEU A 132 6.52 11.23 3.10
N TYR A 133 5.41 11.53 2.43
CA TYR A 133 5.42 11.62 0.98
C TYR A 133 6.28 12.77 0.49
N GLU A 134 6.23 13.92 1.15
CA GLU A 134 7.07 15.06 0.80
C GLU A 134 8.55 14.75 0.99
N ARG A 135 8.90 14.02 2.05
CA ARG A 135 10.28 13.56 2.26
C ARG A 135 10.75 12.63 1.15
N LEU A 136 9.85 11.85 0.57
CA LEU A 136 10.17 10.94 -0.53
C LEU A 136 10.25 11.65 -1.88
N GLY A 137 9.95 12.93 -1.94
CA GLY A 137 10.04 13.72 -3.17
C GLY A 137 8.72 13.89 -3.90
N TYR A 138 7.60 13.44 -3.32
CA TYR A 138 6.30 13.69 -3.93
C TYR A 138 5.99 15.18 -3.95
N GLN A 139 5.40 15.64 -5.02
CA GLN A 139 5.01 17.03 -5.20
C GLN A 139 3.50 17.15 -5.30
N SER A 140 2.96 18.15 -4.62
CA SER A 140 1.53 18.42 -4.68
C SER A 140 1.11 18.83 -6.09
N ALA A 141 0.04 18.23 -6.58
CA ALA A 141 -0.52 18.49 -7.91
C ALA A 141 -1.99 18.91 -7.84
N GLY A 142 -2.44 19.34 -6.67
CA GLY A 142 -3.80 19.84 -6.48
C GLY A 142 -4.48 19.23 -5.29
N GLU A 143 -5.69 19.72 -5.02
CA GLU A 143 -6.51 19.26 -3.90
C GLU A 143 -7.96 19.15 -4.38
N THR A 144 -8.63 18.05 -4.03
CA THR A 144 -10.02 17.79 -4.41
C THR A 144 -10.71 17.02 -3.29
N ALA A 145 -11.88 17.51 -2.85
CA ALA A 145 -12.70 16.82 -1.85
C ALA A 145 -11.93 16.51 -0.55
N GLY A 146 -11.08 17.45 -0.11
CA GLY A 146 -10.32 17.29 1.13
C GLY A 146 -9.09 16.41 1.01
N GLN A 147 -8.76 15.94 -0.19
CA GLN A 147 -7.58 15.13 -0.43
C GLN A 147 -6.58 15.88 -1.30
N VAL A 148 -5.31 15.78 -0.93
CA VAL A 148 -4.20 16.31 -1.72
C VAL A 148 -3.73 15.25 -2.70
N LEU A 149 -3.60 15.63 -3.96
CA LEU A 149 -3.01 14.76 -4.97
C LEU A 149 -1.51 15.01 -4.99
N TYR A 150 -0.75 13.94 -4.88
CA TYR A 150 0.71 13.97 -4.99
C TYR A 150 1.18 13.13 -6.17
N THR A 151 2.26 13.57 -6.80
CA THR A 151 2.90 12.81 -7.88
C THR A 151 4.39 12.69 -7.63
N LEU A 152 4.98 11.62 -8.16
CA LEU A 152 6.42 11.37 -8.07
C LEU A 152 6.90 10.79 -9.40
N ALA A 153 7.94 11.39 -9.98
CA ALA A 153 8.62 10.82 -11.13
C ALA A 153 9.55 9.70 -10.63
N VAL A 154 9.41 8.50 -11.17
CA VAL A 154 10.15 7.31 -10.69
C VAL A 154 10.95 6.62 -11.79
N GLY A 155 10.56 6.75 -13.06
CA GLY A 155 11.23 6.11 -14.18
C GLY A 155 12.02 7.11 -15.03
N LYS A 156 12.88 6.55 -15.87
CA LYS A 156 13.65 7.37 -16.83
C LYS A 156 12.97 7.41 -18.19
#